data_f48f192060f8e2b3bdfd912a50ab08d7
#
_entry.id   f48f192060f8e2b3bdfd912a50ab08d7
#
_cell.length_a   1.000
_cell.length_b   1.000
_cell.length_c   1.000
_cell.angle_alpha   90.00
_cell.angle_beta   90.00
_cell.angle_gamma   90.00
#
_symmetry.space_group_name_H-M   'P 1'
#
loop_
_entity.id
_entity.type
_entity.pdbx_description
1 polymer ?
#
loop_
_entity_poly.entity_id
_entity_poly.type
_entity_poly.pdbx_seq_one_letter_code
_entity_poly.pdbx_strand_id
1 'polypeptide(L)'
;FEDRVYFCGTTTSADIPTTAGSYAPNPIGEDDGYVASLDLNTGNQLYATRFGSIQDDQTFMVDVDYKGDVYLTGHAKGNLPISSGVYSTAGSRQYIAKLDSSLSTLKWQTLVGSGQNKQDIVPSAFMVDQCLNIYLSGWNGQSNVVGFPGQQNGNTLNLPTTGDAFQNNTDGSDFYFMILGHNANKLHYA
;
A
#
# COMPACT_ATOMS: atom_id res chain seq x y z
N PHE A 1 -2.80 20.65 6.63
CA PHE A 1 -2.99 19.85 5.40
C PHE A 1 -4.23 20.30 4.66
N GLU A 2 -4.84 21.39 5.09
CA GLU A 2 -6.18 21.80 4.66
C GLU A 2 -6.26 22.15 3.16
N ASP A 3 -5.13 22.48 2.53
CA ASP A 3 -5.10 22.90 1.13
C ASP A 3 -4.37 21.92 0.19
N ARG A 4 -4.34 20.61 0.53
CA ARG A 4 -3.67 19.59 -0.28
C ARG A 4 -4.56 18.41 -0.57
N VAL A 5 -4.47 17.91 -1.79
CA VAL A 5 -5.00 16.60 -2.18
C VAL A 5 -3.85 15.68 -2.56
N TYR A 6 -3.93 14.43 -2.14
CA TYR A 6 -3.00 13.38 -2.52
C TYR A 6 -3.70 12.42 -3.48
N PHE A 7 -2.95 11.94 -4.44
CA PHE A 7 -3.40 10.86 -5.34
C PHE A 7 -2.25 9.90 -5.59
N CYS A 8 -2.61 8.68 -5.91
CA CYS A 8 -1.65 7.64 -6.24
C CYS A 8 -2.10 6.82 -7.44
N GLY A 9 -1.19 6.04 -7.97
CA GLY A 9 -1.45 5.15 -9.09
C GLY A 9 -0.19 4.39 -9.48
N THR A 10 -0.16 3.92 -10.71
CA THR A 10 0.96 3.21 -11.33
C THR A 10 1.39 3.91 -12.59
N THR A 11 2.67 3.91 -12.88
CA THR A 11 3.23 4.53 -14.06
C THR A 11 4.32 3.67 -14.72
N THR A 12 4.27 3.59 -16.05
CA THR A 12 5.35 3.06 -16.90
C THR A 12 6.21 4.19 -17.49
N SER A 13 5.77 5.46 -17.27
CA SER A 13 6.40 6.62 -17.89
C SER A 13 7.72 6.97 -17.22
N ALA A 14 8.78 7.04 -17.99
CA ALA A 14 10.10 7.47 -17.48
C ALA A 14 10.14 8.96 -17.10
N ASP A 15 9.24 9.77 -17.67
CA ASP A 15 9.23 11.23 -17.57
C ASP A 15 8.07 11.80 -16.76
N ILE A 16 7.32 10.98 -16.04
CA ILE A 16 6.28 11.48 -15.11
C ILE A 16 6.92 12.45 -14.10
N PRO A 17 6.33 13.63 -13.87
CA PRO A 17 6.93 14.62 -12.99
C PRO A 17 7.10 14.13 -11.56
N THR A 18 8.32 14.19 -11.05
CA THR A 18 8.68 13.94 -9.65
C THR A 18 9.36 15.17 -9.06
N THR A 19 9.35 15.25 -7.74
CA THR A 19 10.03 16.37 -7.05
C THR A 19 11.50 16.07 -6.83
N ALA A 20 12.38 17.01 -7.12
CA ALA A 20 13.79 16.89 -6.79
C ALA A 20 13.97 16.67 -5.28
N GLY A 21 14.71 15.63 -4.87
CA GLY A 21 14.87 15.26 -3.47
C GLY A 21 13.72 14.45 -2.87
N SER A 22 12.72 14.04 -3.67
CA SER A 22 11.73 13.07 -3.24
C SER A 22 12.36 11.69 -2.98
N TYR A 23 11.63 10.79 -2.33
CA TYR A 23 12.10 9.46 -1.95
C TYR A 23 12.67 8.67 -3.13
N ALA A 24 11.98 8.68 -4.26
CA ALA A 24 12.45 8.05 -5.50
C ALA A 24 12.13 8.96 -6.70
N PRO A 25 13.02 9.90 -7.03
CA PRO A 25 12.77 10.86 -8.12
C PRO A 25 12.95 10.25 -9.52
N ASN A 26 13.64 9.12 -9.64
CA ASN A 26 13.92 8.44 -10.91
C ASN A 26 13.14 7.13 -11.02
N PRO A 27 12.93 6.58 -12.23
CA PRO A 27 12.40 5.24 -12.41
C PRO A 27 13.15 4.20 -11.59
N ILE A 28 12.43 3.27 -10.96
CA ILE A 28 12.98 2.19 -10.14
C ILE A 28 12.90 0.88 -10.91
N GLY A 29 11.75 0.57 -11.50
CA GLY A 29 11.43 -0.64 -12.25
C GLY A 29 10.88 -0.35 -13.64
N GLU A 30 10.11 -1.28 -14.19
CA GLU A 30 9.34 -1.06 -15.43
C GLU A 30 8.04 -0.33 -15.12
N ASP A 31 7.24 -0.89 -14.20
CA ASP A 31 6.06 -0.24 -13.63
C ASP A 31 6.38 0.21 -12.22
N ASP A 32 6.20 1.47 -11.93
CA ASP A 32 6.40 2.03 -10.59
C ASP A 32 5.08 2.48 -9.98
N GLY A 33 4.91 2.26 -8.68
CA GLY A 33 3.93 3.01 -7.91
C GLY A 33 4.26 4.51 -7.96
N TYR A 34 3.23 5.35 -7.96
CA TYR A 34 3.36 6.80 -8.00
C TYR A 34 2.43 7.45 -7.00
N VAL A 35 2.92 8.45 -6.31
CA VAL A 35 2.12 9.29 -5.42
C VAL A 35 2.51 10.74 -5.59
N ALA A 36 1.52 11.63 -5.61
CA ALA A 36 1.72 13.05 -5.69
C ALA A 36 0.73 13.83 -4.84
N SER A 37 1.08 15.07 -4.53
CA SER A 37 0.20 16.03 -3.88
C SER A 37 0.08 17.31 -4.70
N LEU A 38 -1.14 17.84 -4.74
CA LEU A 38 -1.46 19.11 -5.37
C LEU A 38 -1.94 20.11 -4.32
N ASP A 39 -1.62 21.35 -4.54
CA ASP A 39 -2.22 22.50 -3.86
C ASP A 39 -3.66 22.69 -4.37
N LEU A 40 -4.64 22.67 -3.47
CA LEU A 40 -6.05 22.77 -3.84
C LEU A 40 -6.45 24.15 -4.37
N ASN A 41 -5.71 25.21 -4.00
CA ASN A 41 -6.02 26.57 -4.42
C ASN A 41 -5.47 26.89 -5.82
N THR A 42 -4.31 26.30 -6.16
CA THR A 42 -3.60 26.61 -7.41
C THR A 42 -3.62 25.49 -8.42
N GLY A 43 -3.92 24.25 -7.99
CA GLY A 43 -3.81 23.03 -8.81
C GLY A 43 -2.35 22.64 -9.11
N ASN A 44 -1.36 23.31 -8.55
CA ASN A 44 0.03 23.02 -8.79
C ASN A 44 0.48 21.77 -8.02
N GLN A 45 1.33 20.96 -8.66
CA GLN A 45 1.99 19.85 -7.99
C GLN A 45 2.96 20.40 -6.93
N LEU A 46 2.80 19.95 -5.68
CA LEU A 46 3.70 20.31 -4.58
C LEU A 46 4.83 19.29 -4.44
N TYR A 47 4.45 18.04 -4.32
CA TYR A 47 5.39 16.93 -4.15
C TYR A 47 4.95 15.73 -4.98
N ALA A 48 5.90 14.97 -5.48
CA ALA A 48 5.65 13.71 -6.13
C ALA A 48 6.86 12.77 -6.05
N THR A 49 6.61 11.48 -5.91
CA THR A 49 7.63 10.45 -5.87
C THR A 49 7.13 9.16 -6.51
N ARG A 50 8.05 8.33 -6.94
CA ARG A 50 7.78 6.92 -7.24
C ARG A 50 7.93 6.09 -5.97
N PHE A 51 7.36 4.90 -6.00
CA PHE A 51 7.47 3.94 -4.91
C PHE A 51 7.45 2.52 -5.45
N GLY A 52 8.37 1.69 -4.99
CA GLY A 52 8.43 0.29 -5.43
C GLY A 52 9.79 -0.34 -5.29
N SER A 53 9.95 -1.44 -6.00
CA SER A 53 11.16 -2.27 -6.13
C SER A 53 11.78 -2.10 -7.53
N ILE A 54 12.76 -2.93 -7.85
CA ILE A 54 13.35 -2.98 -9.21
C ILE A 54 12.50 -3.80 -10.22
N GLN A 55 11.33 -4.27 -9.83
CA GLN A 55 10.36 -4.98 -10.68
C GLN A 55 9.07 -4.16 -10.77
N ASP A 56 8.01 -4.75 -11.36
CA ASP A 56 6.73 -4.07 -11.51
C ASP A 56 6.06 -3.88 -10.15
N ASP A 57 5.64 -2.67 -9.87
CA ASP A 57 5.01 -2.29 -8.61
C ASP A 57 3.80 -1.39 -8.86
N GLN A 58 2.83 -1.48 -7.98
CA GLN A 58 1.59 -0.72 -8.10
C GLN A 58 1.23 -0.09 -6.76
N THR A 59 0.81 1.16 -6.79
CA THR A 59 0.19 1.83 -5.63
C THR A 59 -1.31 1.96 -5.90
N PHE A 60 -2.14 1.45 -4.99
CA PHE A 60 -3.59 1.42 -5.19
C PHE A 60 -4.32 2.50 -4.41
N MET A 61 -3.89 2.76 -3.18
CA MET A 61 -4.57 3.71 -2.29
C MET A 61 -3.58 4.53 -1.49
N VAL A 62 -4.00 5.73 -1.15
CA VAL A 62 -3.29 6.68 -0.32
C VAL A 62 -4.21 7.23 0.75
N ASP A 63 -3.70 7.41 1.97
CA ASP A 63 -4.34 8.13 3.05
C ASP A 63 -3.32 8.98 3.81
N VAL A 64 -3.78 9.93 4.59
CA VAL A 64 -2.91 10.92 5.27
C VAL A 64 -3.33 11.05 6.72
N ASP A 65 -2.39 10.87 7.63
CA ASP A 65 -2.69 11.04 9.04
C ASP A 65 -2.77 12.52 9.47
N TYR A 66 -3.24 12.75 10.70
CA TYR A 66 -3.41 14.10 11.25
C TYR A 66 -2.11 14.91 11.39
N LYS A 67 -0.94 14.27 11.23
CA LYS A 67 0.38 14.92 11.19
C LYS A 67 0.83 15.24 9.76
N GLY A 68 0.06 14.77 8.77
CA GLY A 68 0.36 14.92 7.36
C GLY A 68 1.29 13.87 6.79
N ASP A 69 1.60 12.84 7.54
CA ASP A 69 2.35 11.71 7.01
C ASP A 69 1.47 10.90 6.06
N VAL A 70 2.05 10.46 4.96
CA VAL A 70 1.36 9.84 3.83
C VAL A 70 1.52 8.33 3.90
N TYR A 71 0.40 7.64 3.90
CA TYR A 71 0.35 6.18 3.91
C TYR A 71 -0.05 5.67 2.54
N LEU A 72 0.65 4.66 2.08
CA LEU A 72 0.43 4.00 0.79
C LEU A 72 0.16 2.52 0.99
N THR A 73 -0.71 1.95 0.18
CA THR A 73 -0.81 0.50 0.03
C THR A 73 -0.83 0.12 -1.44
N GLY A 74 -0.23 -1.02 -1.73
CA GLY A 74 -0.11 -1.52 -3.08
C GLY A 74 0.48 -2.92 -3.14
N HIS A 75 0.98 -3.27 -4.32
CA HIS A 75 1.60 -4.55 -4.60
C HIS A 75 3.01 -4.34 -5.16
N ALA A 76 3.97 -5.12 -4.69
CA ALA A 76 5.34 -5.12 -5.20
C ALA A 76 5.70 -6.51 -5.70
N LYS A 77 6.10 -6.61 -6.97
CA LYS A 77 6.55 -7.87 -7.58
C LYS A 77 7.94 -8.24 -7.09
N GLY A 78 8.79 -7.24 -6.86
CA GLY A 78 10.11 -7.40 -6.28
C GLY A 78 10.10 -7.41 -4.74
N ASN A 79 11.29 -7.59 -4.18
CA ASN A 79 11.46 -7.55 -2.74
C ASN A 79 11.53 -6.11 -2.25
N LEU A 80 10.67 -5.77 -1.31
CA LEU A 80 10.79 -4.54 -0.52
C LEU A 80 11.37 -4.90 0.86
N PRO A 81 12.30 -4.10 1.39
CA PRO A 81 12.81 -4.31 2.74
C PRO A 81 11.70 -4.05 3.78
N ILE A 82 11.72 -4.83 4.85
CA ILE A 82 10.79 -4.64 5.97
C ILE A 82 11.48 -3.81 7.03
N SER A 83 10.84 -2.76 7.48
CA SER A 83 11.36 -1.90 8.54
C SER A 83 11.36 -2.62 9.91
N SER A 84 12.28 -2.24 10.78
CA SER A 84 12.31 -2.76 12.14
C SER A 84 11.08 -2.30 12.94
N GLY A 85 10.55 -3.20 13.79
CA GLY A 85 9.47 -2.87 14.72
C GLY A 85 8.06 -2.82 14.13
N VAL A 86 7.88 -3.23 12.89
CA VAL A 86 6.55 -3.35 12.25
C VAL A 86 6.11 -4.82 12.18
N TYR A 87 4.80 -5.03 12.22
CA TYR A 87 4.21 -6.31 11.89
C TYR A 87 4.46 -6.61 10.41
N SER A 88 4.79 -7.85 10.10
CA SER A 88 5.01 -8.27 8.72
C SER A 88 4.71 -9.75 8.54
N THR A 89 4.36 -10.13 7.31
CA THR A 89 4.32 -11.53 6.87
C THR A 89 5.37 -11.72 5.79
N ALA A 90 6.46 -12.39 6.14
CA ALA A 90 7.57 -12.61 5.21
C ALA A 90 7.10 -13.34 3.94
N GLY A 91 7.60 -12.93 2.77
CA GLY A 91 7.20 -13.49 1.48
C GLY A 91 5.89 -12.95 0.92
N SER A 92 5.21 -12.04 1.61
CA SER A 92 4.05 -11.33 1.05
C SER A 92 4.46 -10.31 0.01
N ARG A 93 3.49 -9.91 -0.83
CA ARG A 93 3.70 -8.96 -1.92
C ARG A 93 2.85 -7.68 -1.80
N GLN A 94 1.91 -7.64 -0.88
CA GLN A 94 1.20 -6.41 -0.58
C GLN A 94 1.99 -5.60 0.44
N TYR A 95 2.21 -4.34 0.13
CA TYR A 95 2.92 -3.43 1.02
C TYR A 95 2.00 -2.40 1.66
N ILE A 96 2.42 -1.95 2.82
CA ILE A 96 1.97 -0.71 3.44
C ILE A 96 3.22 0.09 3.76
N ALA A 97 3.24 1.35 3.36
CA ALA A 97 4.37 2.24 3.56
C ALA A 97 3.92 3.58 4.11
N LYS A 98 4.77 4.24 4.87
CA LYS A 98 4.56 5.57 5.41
C LYS A 98 5.71 6.48 5.02
N LEU A 99 5.38 7.58 4.33
CA LEU A 99 6.31 8.65 4.00
C LEU A 99 5.99 9.91 4.80
N ASP A 100 6.92 10.85 4.81
CA ASP A 100 6.65 12.19 5.31
C ASP A 100 5.75 12.99 4.35
N SER A 101 5.26 14.13 4.81
CA SER A 101 4.33 15.00 4.05
C SER A 101 4.94 15.61 2.78
N SER A 102 6.25 15.61 2.64
CA SER A 102 6.99 16.08 1.46
C SER A 102 7.34 14.96 0.49
N LEU A 103 6.95 13.72 0.80
CA LEU A 103 7.26 12.53 0.01
C LEU A 103 8.77 12.30 -0.20
N SER A 104 9.59 12.81 0.71
CA SER A 104 11.05 12.75 0.61
C SER A 104 11.66 11.63 1.44
N THR A 105 11.01 11.24 2.52
CA THR A 105 11.55 10.29 3.49
C THR A 105 10.59 9.15 3.75
N LEU A 106 11.05 7.93 3.53
CA LEU A 106 10.35 6.73 3.96
C LEU A 106 10.53 6.57 5.48
N LYS A 107 9.44 6.65 6.23
CA LYS A 107 9.45 6.48 7.69
C LYS A 107 9.48 5.01 8.08
N TRP A 108 8.67 4.21 7.43
CA TRP A 108 8.66 2.75 7.54
C TRP A 108 7.87 2.13 6.40
N GLN A 109 8.11 0.84 6.17
CA GLN A 109 7.33 0.00 5.27
C GLN A 109 7.26 -1.44 5.79
N THR A 110 6.20 -2.13 5.42
CA THR A 110 5.96 -3.52 5.75
C THR A 110 5.30 -4.27 4.60
N LEU A 111 5.36 -5.60 4.68
CA LEU A 111 4.67 -6.51 3.78
C LEU A 111 3.62 -7.30 4.55
N VAL A 112 2.42 -7.38 4.02
CA VAL A 112 1.28 -8.07 4.62
C VAL A 112 0.65 -9.03 3.62
N GLY A 113 0.09 -10.14 4.12
CA GLY A 113 -0.55 -11.15 3.28
C GLY A 113 -0.28 -12.58 3.74
N SER A 114 -0.44 -13.53 2.85
CA SER A 114 -0.28 -14.98 3.13
C SER A 114 1.17 -15.47 3.19
N GLY A 115 2.13 -14.66 2.77
CA GLY A 115 3.53 -15.09 2.64
C GLY A 115 3.83 -15.98 1.42
N GLN A 116 2.90 -16.14 0.50
CA GLN A 116 3.01 -17.07 -0.63
C GLN A 116 3.57 -16.42 -1.92
N ASN A 117 4.28 -15.32 -1.79
CA ASN A 117 4.94 -14.62 -2.90
C ASN A 117 3.98 -14.18 -4.02
N LYS A 118 2.77 -13.80 -3.64
CA LYS A 118 1.71 -13.35 -4.55
C LYS A 118 0.95 -12.17 -3.94
N GLN A 119 0.17 -11.49 -4.76
CA GLN A 119 -0.87 -10.61 -4.29
C GLN A 119 -2.05 -11.45 -3.82
N ASP A 120 -2.50 -11.26 -2.59
CA ASP A 120 -3.57 -12.06 -2.00
C ASP A 120 -4.94 -11.44 -2.23
N ILE A 121 -5.08 -10.14 -1.98
CA ILE A 121 -6.35 -9.41 -2.10
C ILE A 121 -6.24 -8.22 -3.04
N VAL A 122 -7.37 -7.84 -3.58
CA VAL A 122 -7.60 -6.54 -4.23
C VAL A 122 -8.05 -5.58 -3.14
N PRO A 123 -7.26 -4.58 -2.77
CA PRO A 123 -7.70 -3.59 -1.79
C PRO A 123 -8.99 -2.90 -2.23
N SER A 124 -9.97 -2.82 -1.34
CA SER A 124 -11.25 -2.13 -1.55
C SER A 124 -11.43 -0.94 -0.62
N ALA A 125 -10.73 -0.90 0.51
CA ALA A 125 -10.64 0.25 1.39
C ALA A 125 -9.30 0.27 2.13
N PHE A 126 -8.81 1.47 2.38
CA PHE A 126 -7.59 1.75 3.13
C PHE A 126 -7.79 3.04 3.91
N MET A 127 -7.51 3.03 5.20
CA MET A 127 -7.72 4.18 6.08
C MET A 127 -6.75 4.17 7.25
N VAL A 128 -6.39 5.34 7.72
CA VAL A 128 -5.62 5.54 8.95
C VAL A 128 -6.45 6.40 9.91
N ASP A 129 -6.69 5.92 11.12
CA ASP A 129 -7.44 6.64 12.12
C ASP A 129 -6.58 7.65 12.92
N GLN A 130 -7.22 8.41 13.80
CA GLN A 130 -6.53 9.39 14.66
C GLN A 130 -5.57 8.75 15.68
N CYS A 131 -5.74 7.46 15.98
CA CYS A 131 -4.82 6.68 16.82
C CYS A 131 -3.67 6.07 16.01
N LEU A 132 -3.61 6.35 14.69
CA LEU A 132 -2.64 5.81 13.73
C LEU A 132 -2.77 4.28 13.56
N ASN A 133 -3.95 3.72 13.82
CA ASN A 133 -4.28 2.37 13.41
C ASN A 133 -4.59 2.37 11.91
N ILE A 134 -4.20 1.31 11.25
CA ILE A 134 -4.31 1.17 9.80
C ILE A 134 -5.34 0.08 9.50
N TYR A 135 -6.33 0.44 8.71
CA TYR A 135 -7.42 -0.43 8.26
C TYR A 135 -7.20 -0.76 6.80
N LEU A 136 -7.13 -2.02 6.48
CA LEU A 136 -7.03 -2.51 5.11
C LEU A 136 -8.09 -3.58 4.89
N SER A 137 -8.87 -3.45 3.84
CA SER A 137 -9.79 -4.48 3.41
C SER A 137 -9.66 -4.76 1.92
N GLY A 138 -10.09 -5.94 1.54
CA GLY A 138 -10.10 -6.33 0.15
C GLY A 138 -10.75 -7.69 -0.01
N TRP A 139 -10.79 -8.15 -1.22
CA TRP A 139 -11.37 -9.42 -1.58
C TRP A 139 -10.59 -10.05 -2.72
N ASN A 140 -10.67 -11.36 -2.85
CA ASN A 140 -10.15 -12.04 -4.01
C ASN A 140 -10.90 -13.35 -4.28
N GLY A 141 -10.86 -13.78 -5.52
CA GLY A 141 -11.49 -15.00 -6.00
C GLY A 141 -11.52 -15.06 -7.52
N GLN A 142 -12.02 -16.15 -8.05
CA GLN A 142 -12.09 -16.38 -9.51
C GLN A 142 -12.90 -15.32 -10.26
N SER A 143 -13.87 -14.69 -9.62
CA SER A 143 -14.69 -13.63 -10.22
C SER A 143 -13.95 -12.31 -10.44
N ASN A 144 -12.76 -12.15 -9.86
CA ASN A 144 -11.94 -10.94 -9.96
C ASN A 144 -10.89 -10.96 -11.06
N VAL A 145 -10.83 -12.02 -11.82
CA VAL A 145 -9.83 -12.22 -12.89
C VAL A 145 -10.04 -11.28 -14.08
N VAL A 146 -11.21 -10.64 -14.16
CA VAL A 146 -11.57 -9.83 -15.34
C VAL A 146 -11.54 -8.35 -14.98
N GLY A 147 -10.47 -7.65 -15.35
CA GLY A 147 -10.46 -6.19 -15.49
C GLY A 147 -9.42 -5.39 -14.76
N PHE A 148 -8.59 -6.00 -13.91
CA PHE A 148 -7.47 -5.28 -13.29
C PHE A 148 -6.13 -5.88 -13.71
N PRO A 149 -5.27 -5.12 -14.42
CA PRO A 149 -3.92 -5.56 -14.75
C PRO A 149 -3.14 -5.93 -13.48
N GLY A 150 -2.53 -7.11 -13.47
CA GLY A 150 -1.65 -7.55 -12.37
C GLY A 150 -2.29 -8.43 -11.29
N GLN A 151 -3.60 -8.67 -11.33
CA GLN A 151 -4.31 -9.45 -10.32
C GLN A 151 -4.60 -10.89 -10.74
N GLN A 152 -3.61 -11.56 -11.23
CA GLN A 152 -3.74 -12.97 -11.58
C GLN A 152 -3.48 -13.85 -10.36
N ASN A 153 -4.47 -14.68 -10.00
CA ASN A 153 -4.36 -15.79 -9.04
C ASN A 153 -4.29 -15.42 -7.54
N GLY A 154 -4.75 -14.25 -7.12
CA GLY A 154 -4.91 -13.98 -5.70
C GLY A 154 -6.03 -14.82 -5.09
N ASN A 155 -5.92 -15.12 -3.81
CA ASN A 155 -6.97 -15.74 -3.01
C ASN A 155 -6.75 -15.40 -1.54
N THR A 156 -7.78 -15.59 -0.73
CA THR A 156 -7.74 -15.31 0.71
C THR A 156 -7.21 -16.49 1.55
N LEU A 157 -6.73 -17.56 0.91
CA LEU A 157 -6.18 -18.71 1.61
C LEU A 157 -4.88 -18.33 2.35
N ASN A 158 -4.77 -18.82 3.60
CA ASN A 158 -3.60 -18.59 4.47
C ASN A 158 -3.34 -17.13 4.84
N LEU A 159 -4.30 -16.24 4.65
CA LEU A 159 -4.20 -14.91 5.24
C LEU A 159 -4.21 -15.01 6.77
N PRO A 160 -3.41 -14.19 7.47
CA PRO A 160 -3.39 -14.24 8.93
C PRO A 160 -4.75 -13.88 9.52
N THR A 161 -5.15 -14.60 10.56
CA THR A 161 -6.35 -14.33 11.34
C THR A 161 -5.99 -14.19 12.83
N THR A 162 -6.72 -13.39 13.56
CA THR A 162 -6.59 -13.27 15.03
C THR A 162 -7.52 -14.28 15.73
N GLY A 163 -7.25 -14.57 16.99
CA GLY A 163 -8.05 -15.56 17.74
C GLY A 163 -9.51 -15.14 17.99
N ASP A 164 -9.84 -13.88 17.81
CA ASP A 164 -11.15 -13.26 17.92
C ASP A 164 -11.78 -12.94 16.55
N ALA A 165 -11.20 -13.45 15.45
CA ALA A 165 -11.75 -13.30 14.12
C ALA A 165 -13.19 -13.83 14.03
N PHE A 166 -14.08 -13.10 13.38
CA PHE A 166 -15.45 -13.51 13.15
C PHE A 166 -15.51 -14.80 12.28
N GLN A 167 -14.61 -14.89 11.30
CA GLN A 167 -14.45 -16.06 10.43
C GLN A 167 -12.96 -16.34 10.24
N ASN A 168 -12.56 -17.58 10.44
CA ASN A 168 -11.18 -18.02 10.29
C ASN A 168 -10.98 -19.14 9.23
N ASN A 169 -12.04 -19.46 8.50
CA ASN A 169 -12.01 -20.39 7.38
C ASN A 169 -12.45 -19.71 6.11
N THR A 170 -11.80 -20.02 5.00
CA THR A 170 -12.08 -19.44 3.68
C THR A 170 -11.97 -20.52 2.60
N ASP A 171 -12.77 -20.40 1.54
CA ASP A 171 -12.59 -21.16 0.30
C ASP A 171 -11.62 -20.48 -0.69
N GLY A 172 -11.08 -19.31 -0.31
CA GLY A 172 -10.16 -18.49 -1.12
C GLY A 172 -10.83 -17.34 -1.83
N SER A 173 -12.15 -17.17 -1.76
CA SER A 173 -12.92 -16.16 -2.49
C SER A 173 -13.61 -15.15 -1.57
N ASP A 174 -13.21 -15.09 -0.32
CA ASP A 174 -13.86 -14.26 0.69
C ASP A 174 -13.34 -12.81 0.70
N PHE A 175 -14.10 -11.98 1.37
CA PHE A 175 -13.66 -10.66 1.81
C PHE A 175 -12.71 -10.81 3.00
N TYR A 176 -11.62 -10.04 2.99
CA TYR A 176 -10.66 -10.00 4.07
C TYR A 176 -10.53 -8.57 4.62
N PHE A 177 -10.39 -8.48 5.92
CA PHE A 177 -10.23 -7.22 6.63
C PHE A 177 -9.14 -7.36 7.69
N MET A 178 -8.25 -6.37 7.81
CA MET A 178 -7.22 -6.34 8.84
C MET A 178 -7.06 -4.97 9.47
N ILE A 179 -6.70 -4.95 10.74
CA ILE A 179 -6.32 -3.75 11.49
C ILE A 179 -4.91 -3.93 12.00
N LEU A 180 -4.00 -3.07 11.59
CA LEU A 180 -2.70 -2.93 12.21
C LEU A 180 -2.73 -1.81 13.25
N GLY A 181 -2.05 -2.03 14.37
CA GLY A 181 -1.92 -1.03 15.42
C GLY A 181 -1.02 0.12 15.01
N HIS A 182 -0.86 1.06 15.92
CA HIS A 182 -0.08 2.28 15.76
C HIS A 182 1.23 2.06 15.01
N ASN A 183 1.40 2.74 13.86
CA ASN A 183 2.56 2.59 12.98
C ASN A 183 2.85 1.13 12.58
N ALA A 184 1.83 0.37 12.34
CA ALA A 184 1.91 -1.04 11.95
C ALA A 184 2.67 -1.94 12.95
N ASN A 185 2.73 -1.60 14.23
CA ASN A 185 3.55 -2.31 15.22
C ASN A 185 3.07 -3.74 15.52
N LYS A 186 1.80 -4.05 15.27
CA LYS A 186 1.21 -5.38 15.46
C LYS A 186 -0.09 -5.55 14.68
N LEU A 187 -0.46 -6.80 14.45
CA LEU A 187 -1.80 -7.14 13.99
C LEU A 187 -2.77 -7.06 15.19
N HIS A 188 -3.77 -6.20 15.08
CA HIS A 188 -4.81 -6.05 16.11
C HIS A 188 -5.99 -6.99 15.86
N TYR A 189 -6.40 -7.07 14.58
CA TYR A 189 -7.54 -7.87 14.16
C TYR A 189 -7.38 -8.27 12.69
N ALA A 190 -7.78 -9.48 12.37
CA ALA A 190 -7.93 -9.97 11.01
C ALA A 190 -8.73 -11.27 10.99
#